data_8a2cd11dbaf84927db11d06d77a283b7
#
_entry.id   8a2cd11dbaf84927db11d06d77a283b7
#
_cell.length_a   1.000
_cell.length_b   1.000
_cell.length_c   1.000
_cell.angle_alpha   90.00
_cell.angle_beta   90.00
_cell.angle_gamma   90.00
#
_symmetry.space_group_name_H-M   'P 1'
#
loop_
_entity.id
_entity.type
_entity.pdbx_description
1 polymer ?
#
loop_
_entity_poly.entity_id
_entity_poly.type
_entity_poly.pdbx_seq_one_letter_code
_entity_poly.pdbx_strand_id
1 'polypeptide(L)'
;MHYSETIQLKNGKACELSNAEGADAAAFLDYFLQAHSETDYLTTYPDETEHDLEKVAARLQAGADSASDIEILAFVDGRLAGSAGIGRLRDRDKLRHRAEFGISVLKEYWGLGIGNALTRACIDCAKRAGFLQLELEAVSENAHALRLYSKYGFVEYGRNPRGFRNRSGAWQELVLMRLEL
;
A
#
# COMPACT_ATOMS: atom_id res chain seq x y z
N MET A 1 14.45 -4.52 -5.15
CA MET A 1 14.18 -5.72 -4.32
C MET A 1 13.20 -6.63 -5.05
N HIS A 2 13.42 -7.95 -5.08
CA HIS A 2 12.52 -8.90 -5.75
C HIS A 2 11.57 -9.58 -4.77
N TYR A 3 10.29 -9.67 -5.16
CA TYR A 3 9.25 -10.45 -4.49
C TYR A 3 8.40 -11.19 -5.50
N SER A 4 8.11 -12.46 -5.25
CA SER A 4 7.17 -13.27 -6.04
C SER A 4 6.58 -14.36 -5.17
N GLU A 5 5.26 -14.50 -5.17
CA GLU A 5 4.51 -15.52 -4.44
C GLU A 5 3.16 -15.76 -5.10
N THR A 6 2.69 -16.98 -5.11
CA THR A 6 1.30 -17.30 -5.47
C THR A 6 0.55 -17.80 -4.24
N ILE A 7 -0.59 -17.20 -3.96
CA ILE A 7 -1.47 -17.58 -2.83
C ILE A 7 -2.83 -18.04 -3.34
N GLN A 8 -3.54 -18.80 -2.52
CA GLN A 8 -4.93 -19.14 -2.77
C GLN A 8 -5.85 -18.21 -1.98
N LEU A 9 -6.79 -17.58 -2.67
CA LEU A 9 -7.81 -16.72 -2.08
C LEU A 9 -8.92 -17.57 -1.45
N LYS A 10 -9.71 -16.95 -0.57
CA LYS A 10 -10.84 -17.62 0.10
C LYS A 10 -11.92 -18.16 -0.85
N ASN A 11 -12.03 -17.59 -2.05
CA ASN A 11 -12.94 -18.04 -3.11
C ASN A 11 -12.35 -19.15 -4.02
N GLY A 12 -11.15 -19.65 -3.69
CA GLY A 12 -10.45 -20.70 -4.43
C GLY A 12 -9.64 -20.22 -5.63
N LYS A 13 -9.67 -18.92 -5.99
CA LYS A 13 -8.84 -18.40 -7.07
C LYS A 13 -7.39 -18.23 -6.62
N ALA A 14 -6.45 -18.36 -7.58
CA ALA A 14 -5.06 -18.00 -7.37
C ALA A 14 -4.92 -16.47 -7.40
N CYS A 15 -4.00 -15.96 -6.60
CA CYS A 15 -3.56 -14.56 -6.64
C CYS A 15 -2.03 -14.55 -6.70
N GLU A 16 -1.48 -13.92 -7.71
CA GLU A 16 -0.05 -13.77 -7.92
C GLU A 16 0.39 -12.43 -7.33
N LEU A 17 1.38 -12.47 -6.44
CA LEU A 17 2.03 -11.31 -5.87
C LEU A 17 3.40 -11.17 -6.51
N SER A 18 3.71 -9.99 -7.06
CA SER A 18 5.04 -9.68 -7.61
C SER A 18 5.41 -8.23 -7.32
N ASN A 19 6.71 -7.93 -7.29
CA ASN A 19 7.12 -6.52 -7.28
C ASN A 19 6.71 -5.85 -8.60
N ALA A 20 6.30 -4.58 -8.50
CA ALA A 20 5.99 -3.76 -9.67
C ALA A 20 7.25 -3.45 -10.48
N GLU A 21 7.13 -3.41 -11.80
CA GLU A 21 8.16 -2.99 -12.74
C GLU A 21 7.61 -1.91 -13.69
N GLY A 22 8.48 -1.27 -14.45
CA GLY A 22 8.07 -0.24 -15.40
C GLY A 22 7.03 -0.72 -16.43
N ALA A 23 7.08 -2.01 -16.79
CA ALA A 23 6.12 -2.64 -17.71
C ALA A 23 4.67 -2.67 -17.17
N ASP A 24 4.50 -2.60 -15.84
CA ASP A 24 3.18 -2.64 -15.19
C ASP A 24 2.47 -1.27 -15.19
N ALA A 25 3.11 -0.21 -15.69
CA ALA A 25 2.65 1.17 -15.55
C ALA A 25 1.20 1.40 -16.00
N ALA A 26 0.79 0.82 -17.14
CA ALA A 26 -0.57 0.98 -17.65
C ALA A 26 -1.59 0.28 -16.73
N ALA A 27 -1.35 -0.98 -16.35
CA ALA A 27 -2.22 -1.73 -15.46
C ALA A 27 -2.26 -1.08 -14.05
N PHE A 28 -1.12 -0.57 -13.59
CA PHE A 28 -1.03 0.14 -12.31
C PHE A 28 -1.86 1.43 -12.31
N LEU A 29 -1.76 2.23 -13.37
CA LEU A 29 -2.50 3.50 -13.47
C LEU A 29 -4.02 3.24 -13.49
N ASP A 30 -4.49 2.30 -14.31
CA ASP A 30 -5.90 1.94 -14.39
C ASP A 30 -6.44 1.48 -13.02
N TYR A 31 -5.69 0.58 -12.38
CA TYR A 31 -6.00 0.11 -11.04
C TYR A 31 -6.02 1.26 -10.01
N PHE A 32 -5.00 2.13 -10.03
CA PHE A 32 -4.86 3.22 -9.08
C PHE A 32 -6.04 4.19 -9.18
N LEU A 33 -6.41 4.58 -10.39
CA LEU A 33 -7.56 5.46 -10.64
C LEU A 33 -8.86 4.82 -10.13
N GLN A 34 -9.06 3.53 -10.40
CA GLN A 34 -10.22 2.80 -9.91
C GLN A 34 -10.24 2.75 -8.38
N ALA A 35 -9.16 2.32 -7.73
CA ALA A 35 -9.07 2.19 -6.27
C ALA A 35 -9.37 3.53 -5.57
N HIS A 36 -8.83 4.65 -6.12
CA HIS A 36 -9.03 5.98 -5.57
C HIS A 36 -10.43 6.55 -5.86
N SER A 37 -11.14 6.04 -6.86
CA SER A 37 -12.55 6.39 -7.10
C SER A 37 -13.54 5.64 -6.20
N GLU A 38 -13.11 4.51 -5.63
CA GLU A 38 -13.98 3.63 -4.85
C GLU A 38 -14.10 4.03 -3.37
N THR A 39 -13.22 4.90 -2.85
CA THR A 39 -13.18 5.23 -1.42
C THR A 39 -12.56 6.61 -1.14
N ASP A 40 -13.04 7.28 -0.08
CA ASP A 40 -12.45 8.51 0.46
C ASP A 40 -11.37 8.24 1.54
N TYR A 41 -10.85 7.01 1.65
CA TYR A 41 -9.86 6.65 2.67
C TYR A 41 -8.41 6.77 2.19
N LEU A 42 -8.20 7.07 0.90
CA LEU A 42 -6.87 7.24 0.31
C LEU A 42 -6.50 8.73 0.24
N THR A 43 -5.20 9.00 0.14
CA THR A 43 -4.64 10.36 0.28
C THR A 43 -4.91 11.28 -0.90
N THR A 44 -5.22 10.74 -2.07
CA THR A 44 -5.41 11.49 -3.31
C THR A 44 -6.71 11.12 -3.99
N TYR A 45 -7.26 12.04 -4.76
CA TYR A 45 -8.35 11.76 -5.70
C TYR A 45 -7.81 11.37 -7.08
N PRO A 46 -8.61 10.68 -7.93
CA PRO A 46 -8.15 10.25 -9.25
C PRO A 46 -7.59 11.37 -10.12
N ASP A 47 -8.18 12.57 -10.06
CA ASP A 47 -7.77 13.74 -10.84
C ASP A 47 -6.51 14.47 -10.30
N GLU A 48 -6.00 14.07 -9.15
CA GLU A 48 -4.72 14.54 -8.58
C GLU A 48 -3.55 13.61 -8.93
N THR A 49 -3.81 12.54 -9.65
CA THR A 49 -2.83 11.50 -9.97
C THR A 49 -2.02 11.86 -11.21
N GLU A 50 -0.75 11.44 -11.24
CA GLU A 50 0.08 11.51 -12.44
C GLU A 50 -0.47 10.56 -13.52
N HIS A 51 -0.82 11.11 -14.68
CA HIS A 51 -1.35 10.37 -15.82
C HIS A 51 -0.30 10.09 -16.91
N ASP A 52 0.91 10.60 -16.75
CA ASP A 52 2.02 10.35 -17.67
C ASP A 52 2.59 8.95 -17.43
N LEU A 53 2.30 8.05 -18.35
CA LEU A 53 2.73 6.64 -18.25
C LEU A 53 4.25 6.49 -18.19
N GLU A 54 5.03 7.36 -18.84
CA GLU A 54 6.49 7.29 -18.79
C GLU A 54 7.00 7.60 -17.38
N LYS A 55 6.41 8.58 -16.72
CA LYS A 55 6.75 8.90 -15.32
C LYS A 55 6.31 7.81 -14.35
N VAL A 56 5.11 7.24 -14.56
CA VAL A 56 4.65 6.09 -13.75
C VAL A 56 5.59 4.92 -13.94
N ALA A 57 5.95 4.56 -15.18
CA ALA A 57 6.89 3.48 -15.49
C ALA A 57 8.26 3.72 -14.85
N ALA A 58 8.81 4.93 -14.97
CA ALA A 58 10.09 5.28 -14.38
C ALA A 58 10.06 5.17 -12.83
N ARG A 59 8.96 5.59 -12.19
CA ARG A 59 8.78 5.46 -10.74
C ARG A 59 8.71 4.00 -10.29
N LEU A 60 7.92 3.16 -10.97
CA LEU A 60 7.81 1.74 -10.65
C LEU A 60 9.16 1.04 -10.84
N GLN A 61 9.86 1.33 -11.94
CA GLN A 61 11.18 0.76 -12.21
C GLN A 61 12.20 1.18 -11.16
N ALA A 62 12.20 2.44 -10.74
CA ALA A 62 13.08 2.92 -9.66
C ALA A 62 12.82 2.18 -8.34
N GLY A 63 11.57 1.86 -8.02
CA GLY A 63 11.20 1.01 -6.88
C GLY A 63 11.72 -0.43 -7.05
N ALA A 64 11.58 -1.03 -8.22
CA ALA A 64 12.11 -2.37 -8.52
C ALA A 64 13.64 -2.45 -8.35
N ASP A 65 14.34 -1.41 -8.78
CA ASP A 65 15.80 -1.31 -8.69
C ASP A 65 16.29 -0.91 -7.28
N SER A 66 15.39 -0.46 -6.41
CA SER A 66 15.72 -0.06 -5.04
C SER A 66 16.09 -1.27 -4.18
N ALA A 67 17.04 -1.06 -3.28
CA ALA A 67 17.38 -2.04 -2.25
C ALA A 67 16.43 -2.02 -1.04
N SER A 68 15.63 -0.97 -0.90
CA SER A 68 14.81 -0.71 0.30
C SER A 68 13.34 -0.44 0.01
N ASP A 69 13.04 0.20 -1.12
CA ASP A 69 11.67 0.52 -1.48
C ASP A 69 11.09 -0.60 -2.36
N ILE A 70 9.83 -0.90 -2.23
CA ILE A 70 9.14 -1.88 -3.06
C ILE A 70 7.66 -1.55 -3.16
N GLU A 71 7.11 -1.73 -4.36
CA GLU A 71 5.68 -1.81 -4.61
C GLU A 71 5.35 -3.25 -4.99
N ILE A 72 4.42 -3.90 -4.30
CA ILE A 72 3.98 -5.27 -4.56
C ILE A 72 2.57 -5.20 -5.15
N LEU A 73 2.41 -5.81 -6.31
CA LEU A 73 1.15 -5.91 -7.03
C LEU A 73 0.51 -7.28 -6.80
N ALA A 74 -0.81 -7.32 -6.68
CA ALA A 74 -1.60 -8.54 -6.53
C ALA A 74 -2.50 -8.74 -7.76
N PHE A 75 -2.22 -9.77 -8.55
CA PHE A 75 -2.98 -10.10 -9.76
C PHE A 75 -3.92 -11.29 -9.50
N VAL A 76 -5.17 -11.17 -9.97
CA VAL A 76 -6.16 -12.24 -9.96
C VAL A 76 -6.70 -12.40 -11.37
N ASP A 77 -6.56 -13.60 -11.94
CA ASP A 77 -6.93 -13.88 -13.33
C ASP A 77 -6.32 -12.87 -14.34
N GLY A 78 -5.07 -12.44 -14.10
CA GLY A 78 -4.34 -11.47 -14.92
C GLY A 78 -4.75 -10.02 -14.73
N ARG A 79 -5.70 -9.70 -13.83
CA ARG A 79 -6.13 -8.34 -13.51
C ARG A 79 -5.53 -7.88 -12.19
N LEU A 80 -5.00 -6.66 -12.16
CA LEU A 80 -4.48 -6.05 -10.93
C LEU A 80 -5.63 -5.74 -9.96
N ALA A 81 -5.58 -6.38 -8.80
CA ALA A 81 -6.64 -6.37 -7.77
C ALA A 81 -6.26 -5.58 -6.52
N GLY A 82 -4.96 -5.40 -6.28
CA GLY A 82 -4.45 -4.71 -5.11
C GLY A 82 -2.98 -4.38 -5.24
N SER A 83 -2.54 -3.40 -4.49
CA SER A 83 -1.15 -2.96 -4.40
C SER A 83 -0.81 -2.59 -2.97
N ALA A 84 0.44 -2.86 -2.57
CA ALA A 84 0.99 -2.36 -1.32
C ALA A 84 2.48 -2.05 -1.48
N GLY A 85 2.91 -0.97 -0.84
CA GLY A 85 4.29 -0.54 -0.92
C GLY A 85 4.89 -0.18 0.42
N ILE A 86 6.20 -0.25 0.48
CA ILE A 86 7.03 0.36 1.52
C ILE A 86 8.05 1.26 0.87
N GLY A 87 8.30 2.38 1.53
CA GLY A 87 9.34 3.32 1.12
C GLY A 87 9.96 4.01 2.33
N ARG A 88 11.20 4.46 2.20
CA ARG A 88 11.86 5.23 3.24
C ARG A 88 11.04 6.46 3.61
N LEU A 89 10.82 6.69 4.89
CA LEU A 89 10.11 7.88 5.36
C LEU A 89 10.80 9.17 4.89
N ARG A 90 12.14 9.23 4.99
CA ARG A 90 13.00 10.29 4.47
C ARG A 90 14.44 9.80 4.35
N ASP A 91 15.19 10.34 3.39
CA ASP A 91 16.62 10.05 3.24
C ASP A 91 17.45 10.92 4.22
N ARG A 92 17.46 10.52 5.48
CA ARG A 92 18.23 11.14 6.58
C ARG A 92 18.71 10.05 7.54
N ASP A 93 19.95 10.12 7.99
CA ASP A 93 20.56 9.11 8.87
C ASP A 93 19.75 8.80 10.13
N LYS A 94 19.17 9.82 10.75
CA LYS A 94 18.33 9.65 11.94
C LYS A 94 16.99 8.97 11.67
N LEU A 95 16.55 8.87 10.41
CA LEU A 95 15.25 8.33 10.01
C LEU A 95 15.36 7.06 9.14
N ARG A 96 16.57 6.66 8.75
CA ARG A 96 16.80 5.55 7.81
C ARG A 96 16.28 4.19 8.29
N HIS A 97 16.03 4.05 9.59
CA HIS A 97 15.46 2.84 10.19
C HIS A 97 13.93 2.76 10.06
N ARG A 98 13.28 3.81 9.53
CA ARG A 98 11.83 3.95 9.43
C ARG A 98 11.38 3.91 7.98
N ALA A 99 10.29 3.20 7.74
CA ALA A 99 9.63 3.21 6.45
C ALA A 99 8.13 3.46 6.61
N GLU A 100 7.53 4.05 5.58
CA GLU A 100 6.10 4.20 5.44
C GLU A 100 5.52 3.00 4.71
N PHE A 101 4.33 2.56 5.11
CA PHE A 101 3.59 1.46 4.50
C PHE A 101 2.25 1.97 3.99
N GLY A 102 1.92 1.64 2.74
CA GLY A 102 0.63 1.92 2.13
C GLY A 102 0.04 0.69 1.46
N ILE A 103 -1.28 0.60 1.42
CA ILE A 103 -2.01 -0.51 0.77
C ILE A 103 -3.37 -0.05 0.26
N SER A 104 -3.74 -0.54 -0.91
CA SER A 104 -5.11 -0.46 -1.41
C SER A 104 -5.51 -1.78 -2.10
N VAL A 105 -6.80 -2.08 -2.11
CA VAL A 105 -7.39 -3.25 -2.76
C VAL A 105 -8.73 -2.84 -3.34
N LEU A 106 -9.01 -3.19 -4.59
CA LEU A 106 -10.30 -2.92 -5.23
C LEU A 106 -11.45 -3.56 -4.44
N LYS A 107 -12.58 -2.87 -4.33
CA LYS A 107 -13.75 -3.30 -3.53
C LYS A 107 -14.24 -4.70 -3.87
N GLU A 108 -14.26 -5.06 -5.14
CA GLU A 108 -14.70 -6.38 -5.60
C GLU A 108 -13.85 -7.54 -5.05
N TYR A 109 -12.63 -7.27 -4.60
CA TYR A 109 -11.70 -8.25 -4.02
C TYR A 109 -11.59 -8.16 -2.49
N TRP A 110 -12.40 -7.32 -1.84
CA TRP A 110 -12.37 -7.22 -0.38
C TRP A 110 -12.81 -8.53 0.29
N GLY A 111 -12.23 -8.81 1.44
CA GLY A 111 -12.56 -10.00 2.22
C GLY A 111 -11.95 -11.32 1.71
N LEU A 112 -11.34 -11.33 0.50
CA LEU A 112 -10.77 -12.54 -0.11
C LEU A 112 -9.39 -12.93 0.42
N GLY A 113 -8.70 -12.04 1.14
CA GLY A 113 -7.40 -12.32 1.75
C GLY A 113 -6.22 -11.56 1.14
N ILE A 114 -6.43 -10.82 0.03
CA ILE A 114 -5.36 -10.06 -0.66
C ILE A 114 -4.67 -9.08 0.29
N GLY A 115 -5.43 -8.28 1.05
CA GLY A 115 -4.85 -7.33 2.00
C GLY A 115 -3.96 -7.99 3.06
N ASN A 116 -4.33 -9.18 3.55
CA ASN A 116 -3.49 -9.94 4.47
C ASN A 116 -2.16 -10.37 3.81
N ALA A 117 -2.21 -10.87 2.58
CA ALA A 117 -1.03 -11.32 1.86
C ALA A 117 -0.07 -10.17 1.55
N LEU A 118 -0.60 -9.06 1.03
CA LEU A 118 0.17 -7.85 0.74
C LEU A 118 0.84 -7.27 2.00
N THR A 119 0.08 -7.17 3.12
CA THR A 119 0.64 -6.66 4.38
C THR A 119 1.78 -7.55 4.87
N ARG A 120 1.62 -8.88 4.86
CA ARG A 120 2.67 -9.83 5.22
C ARG A 120 3.89 -9.67 4.33
N ALA A 121 3.70 -9.62 3.01
CA ALA A 121 4.77 -9.48 2.03
C ALA A 121 5.58 -8.19 2.25
N CYS A 122 4.91 -7.05 2.50
CA CYS A 122 5.58 -5.78 2.78
C CYS A 122 6.36 -5.82 4.11
N ILE A 123 5.82 -6.45 5.17
CA ILE A 123 6.54 -6.63 6.44
C ILE A 123 7.81 -7.46 6.23
N ASP A 124 7.74 -8.56 5.47
CA ASP A 124 8.88 -9.41 5.17
C ASP A 124 9.94 -8.66 4.34
N CYS A 125 9.50 -7.85 3.37
CA CYS A 125 10.38 -6.99 2.59
C CYS A 125 11.05 -5.91 3.45
N ALA A 126 10.31 -5.27 4.35
CA ALA A 126 10.84 -4.27 5.28
C ALA A 126 11.94 -4.83 6.18
N LYS A 127 11.73 -6.02 6.73
CA LYS A 127 12.76 -6.74 7.52
C LYS A 127 14.02 -7.03 6.70
N ARG A 128 13.83 -7.51 5.45
CA ARG A 128 14.96 -7.78 4.53
C ARG A 128 15.71 -6.51 4.13
N ALA A 129 15.02 -5.38 4.02
CA ALA A 129 15.62 -4.07 3.75
C ALA A 129 16.37 -3.47 4.97
N GLY A 130 16.23 -4.08 6.16
CA GLY A 130 16.86 -3.63 7.39
C GLY A 130 16.14 -2.47 8.08
N PHE A 131 14.87 -2.22 7.76
CA PHE A 131 14.05 -1.32 8.55
C PHE A 131 13.75 -1.91 9.93
N LEU A 132 13.63 -1.05 10.92
CA LEU A 132 13.28 -1.42 12.29
C LEU A 132 11.87 -1.02 12.67
N GLN A 133 11.23 -0.18 11.85
CA GLN A 133 9.90 0.34 12.11
C GLN A 133 9.17 0.63 10.79
N LEU A 134 7.92 0.15 10.71
CA LEU A 134 6.94 0.55 9.70
C LEU A 134 5.91 1.49 10.31
N GLU A 135 5.52 2.51 9.57
CA GLU A 135 4.52 3.49 9.96
C GLU A 135 3.44 3.59 8.90
N LEU A 136 2.24 3.90 9.33
CA LEU A 136 1.11 4.20 8.46
C LEU A 136 0.15 5.18 9.12
N GLU A 137 -0.64 5.84 8.29
CA GLU A 137 -1.81 6.60 8.70
C GLU A 137 -3.07 5.99 8.06
N ALA A 138 -4.14 5.91 8.82
CA ALA A 138 -5.40 5.37 8.34
C ALA A 138 -6.58 6.22 8.83
N VAL A 139 -7.55 6.44 7.96
CA VAL A 139 -8.80 7.12 8.34
C VAL A 139 -9.51 6.31 9.42
N SER A 140 -9.94 6.96 10.51
CA SER A 140 -10.50 6.30 11.71
C SER A 140 -11.77 5.50 11.41
N GLU A 141 -12.55 5.93 10.42
CA GLU A 141 -13.76 5.23 9.96
C GLU A 141 -13.45 3.95 9.16
N ASN A 142 -12.20 3.78 8.69
CA ASN A 142 -11.78 2.56 7.98
C ASN A 142 -11.49 1.41 8.95
N ALA A 143 -12.51 0.98 9.69
CA ALA A 143 -12.40 -0.08 10.69
C ALA A 143 -11.86 -1.40 10.12
N HIS A 144 -12.03 -1.65 8.80
CA HIS A 144 -11.49 -2.86 8.17
C HIS A 144 -9.97 -2.81 8.10
N ALA A 145 -9.40 -1.69 7.65
CA ALA A 145 -7.95 -1.50 7.58
C ALA A 145 -7.32 -1.48 8.99
N LEU A 146 -7.93 -0.78 9.95
CA LEU A 146 -7.42 -0.74 11.32
C LEU A 146 -7.34 -2.14 11.95
N ARG A 147 -8.35 -3.01 11.73
CA ARG A 147 -8.31 -4.41 12.19
C ARG A 147 -7.22 -5.22 11.49
N LEU A 148 -7.01 -4.99 10.19
CA LEU A 148 -5.93 -5.63 9.44
C LEU A 148 -4.56 -5.28 10.05
N TYR A 149 -4.30 -3.99 10.26
CA TYR A 149 -3.02 -3.53 10.80
C TYR A 149 -2.79 -4.04 12.21
N SER A 150 -3.79 -3.96 13.10
CA SER A 150 -3.70 -4.48 14.48
C SER A 150 -3.42 -5.99 14.50
N LYS A 151 -3.99 -6.76 13.58
CA LYS A 151 -3.72 -8.20 13.44
C LYS A 151 -2.24 -8.49 13.16
N TYR A 152 -1.55 -7.60 12.43
CA TYR A 152 -0.12 -7.72 12.12
C TYR A 152 0.80 -7.06 13.14
N GLY A 153 0.24 -6.58 14.26
CA GLY A 153 1.00 -6.04 15.37
C GLY A 153 1.26 -4.53 15.29
N PHE A 154 0.66 -3.84 14.32
CA PHE A 154 0.68 -2.38 14.35
C PHE A 154 -0.07 -1.86 15.58
N VAL A 155 0.52 -0.91 16.28
CA VAL A 155 -0.05 -0.25 17.45
C VAL A 155 -0.33 1.21 17.14
N GLU A 156 -1.48 1.70 17.61
CA GLU A 156 -1.79 3.12 17.54
C GLU A 156 -0.84 3.89 18.50
N TYR A 157 -0.27 4.99 18.01
CA TYR A 157 0.56 5.87 18.82
C TYR A 157 0.11 7.33 18.82
N GLY A 158 -0.94 7.67 18.07
CA GLY A 158 -1.50 9.00 18.02
C GLY A 158 -2.68 9.13 17.08
N ARG A 159 -3.37 10.26 17.17
CA ARG A 159 -4.48 10.63 16.28
C ARG A 159 -4.35 12.08 15.83
N ASN A 160 -4.73 12.32 14.59
CA ASN A 160 -4.89 13.65 14.04
C ASN A 160 -6.38 13.89 13.69
N PRO A 161 -7.15 14.61 14.49
CA PRO A 161 -8.59 14.77 14.27
C PRO A 161 -8.94 15.60 13.02
N ARG A 162 -7.95 16.23 12.40
CA ARG A 162 -8.08 16.99 11.14
C ARG A 162 -7.04 16.56 10.13
N GLY A 163 -6.80 15.25 10.01
CA GLY A 163 -5.79 14.68 9.14
C GLY A 163 -6.09 14.89 7.67
N PHE A 164 -7.32 14.56 7.25
CA PHE A 164 -7.81 14.87 5.91
C PHE A 164 -8.98 15.84 5.95
N ARG A 165 -9.16 16.56 4.86
CA ARG A 165 -10.38 17.31 4.57
C ARG A 165 -10.88 16.89 3.20
N ASN A 166 -11.99 16.17 3.16
CA ASN A 166 -12.57 15.71 1.91
C ASN A 166 -13.20 16.86 1.09
N ARG A 167 -13.56 16.58 -0.16
CA ARG A 167 -14.13 17.59 -1.08
C ARG A 167 -15.48 18.14 -0.65
N SER A 168 -16.22 17.43 0.20
CA SER A 168 -17.44 17.96 0.82
C SER A 168 -17.16 18.96 1.96
N GLY A 169 -15.88 19.10 2.35
CA GLY A 169 -15.44 19.97 3.44
C GLY A 169 -15.42 19.31 4.80
N ALA A 170 -15.81 18.04 4.91
CA ALA A 170 -15.78 17.28 6.16
C ALA A 170 -14.33 16.90 6.54
N TRP A 171 -14.06 16.94 7.85
CA TRP A 171 -12.79 16.47 8.40
C TRP A 171 -12.81 14.96 8.62
N GLN A 172 -11.69 14.31 8.35
CA GLN A 172 -11.47 12.91 8.67
C GLN A 172 -10.31 12.80 9.66
N GLU A 173 -10.54 12.07 10.74
CA GLU A 173 -9.49 11.77 11.72
C GLU A 173 -8.58 10.69 11.17
N LEU A 174 -7.26 10.89 11.32
CA LEU A 174 -6.26 9.88 11.02
C LEU A 174 -5.76 9.23 12.31
N VAL A 175 -5.72 7.91 12.29
CA VAL A 175 -5.06 7.07 13.29
C VAL A 175 -3.65 6.79 12.82
N LEU A 176 -2.66 7.18 13.62
CA LEU A 176 -1.25 6.96 13.35
C LEU A 176 -0.83 5.64 13.99
N MET A 177 -0.35 4.72 13.18
CA MET A 177 0.02 3.38 13.64
C MET A 177 1.47 3.05 13.27
N ARG A 178 2.13 2.26 14.12
CA ARG A 178 3.48 1.77 13.87
C ARG A 178 3.63 0.30 14.24
N LEU A 179 4.53 -0.38 13.54
CA LEU A 179 4.98 -1.73 13.82
C LEU A 179 6.50 -1.71 14.05
N GLU A 180 6.96 -2.25 15.15
CA GLU A 180 8.38 -2.56 15.38
C GLU A 180 8.70 -3.92 14.75
N LEU A 181 9.79 -4.00 13.94
CA LEU A 181 10.12 -5.12 13.05
C LEU A 181 11.13 -6.11 13.68
#